data_c283162aada11a490f4bc672aeeae7f0
#
_entry.id   c283162aada11a490f4bc672aeeae7f0
#
_cell.length_a   1.000
_cell.length_b   1.000
_cell.length_c   1.000
_cell.angle_alpha   90.00
_cell.angle_beta   90.00
_cell.angle_gamma   90.00
#
_symmetry.space_group_name_H-M   'P 1'
#
loop_
_entity.id
_entity.type
_entity.pdbx_description
1 polymer ?
#
loop_
_entity_poly.entity_id
_entity_poly.type
_entity_poly.pdbx_seq_one_letter_code
_entity_poly.pdbx_strand_id
1 'polypeptide(L)'
;MKPSILIFSQAMELGGVERSLLGLLDAIDYDRYDVDLFLMRHSGELMPYLNPKAKLLPEIPQYASLAVPMASLVKSGQLGVLRGRLKGKLAASRFDRKHPSEKPSVTALTYSHKYTLRSMPPISGKTYDLAISFLTPHYFARERVRAKKYAAWIHTDYTALTFDRSAELAMWEGYDAICGVSERASESFQNVFPELAQKVRTVENILPRELTDR
;
A
#
# COMPACT_ATOMS: atom_id res chain seq x y z
N MET A 1 -18.98 -20.88 -2.58
CA MET A 1 -18.40 -19.63 -3.11
C MET A 1 -16.89 -19.68 -2.90
N LYS A 2 -16.12 -19.22 -3.87
CA LYS A 2 -14.66 -19.09 -3.72
C LYS A 2 -14.34 -18.01 -2.67
N PRO A 3 -13.30 -18.21 -1.86
CA PRO A 3 -12.81 -17.12 -1.01
C PRO A 3 -12.41 -15.90 -1.86
N SER A 4 -12.74 -14.71 -1.36
CA SER A 4 -12.55 -13.46 -2.07
C SER A 4 -11.36 -12.67 -1.50
N ILE A 5 -10.52 -12.16 -2.41
CA ILE A 5 -9.31 -11.41 -2.07
C ILE A 5 -9.42 -10.02 -2.69
N LEU A 6 -9.13 -8.97 -1.93
CA LEU A 6 -8.86 -7.65 -2.48
C LEU A 6 -7.37 -7.37 -2.36
N ILE A 7 -6.74 -6.95 -3.46
CA ILE A 7 -5.36 -6.46 -3.47
C ILE A 7 -5.39 -4.96 -3.73
N PHE A 8 -4.76 -4.19 -2.83
CA PHE A 8 -4.61 -2.74 -2.91
C PHE A 8 -3.19 -2.37 -3.30
N SER A 9 -3.02 -1.52 -4.33
CA SER A 9 -1.73 -0.93 -4.70
C SER A 9 -1.91 0.51 -5.22
N GLN A 10 -0.83 1.17 -5.63
CA GLN A 10 -0.89 2.58 -6.03
C GLN A 10 -1.14 2.77 -7.52
N ALA A 11 -0.24 2.33 -8.38
CA ALA A 11 -0.28 2.44 -9.84
C ALA A 11 0.56 1.32 -10.44
N MET A 12 0.69 1.26 -11.77
CA MET A 12 1.48 0.24 -12.47
C MET A 12 2.62 0.88 -13.27
N GLU A 13 3.43 1.70 -12.59
CA GLU A 13 4.61 2.33 -13.17
C GLU A 13 5.75 1.30 -13.36
N LEU A 14 6.84 1.68 -14.03
CA LEU A 14 8.03 0.81 -14.15
C LEU A 14 8.78 0.74 -12.82
N GLY A 15 8.56 -0.32 -12.05
CA GLY A 15 9.19 -0.52 -10.75
C GLY A 15 9.25 -1.98 -10.34
N GLY A 16 10.08 -2.27 -9.32
CA GLY A 16 10.25 -3.62 -8.78
C GLY A 16 9.01 -4.11 -8.03
N VAL A 17 8.30 -3.20 -7.36
CA VAL A 17 7.07 -3.50 -6.62
C VAL A 17 5.95 -3.89 -7.58
N GLU A 18 5.80 -3.13 -8.66
CA GLU A 18 4.77 -3.36 -9.69
C GLU A 18 5.02 -4.67 -10.44
N ARG A 19 6.29 -4.98 -10.76
CA ARG A 19 6.67 -6.29 -11.33
C ARG A 19 6.37 -7.44 -10.38
N SER A 20 6.65 -7.27 -9.10
CA SER A 20 6.30 -8.25 -8.07
C SER A 20 4.78 -8.43 -7.94
N LEU A 21 4.01 -7.34 -8.08
CA LEU A 21 2.54 -7.42 -8.11
C LEU A 21 2.04 -8.22 -9.32
N LEU A 22 2.61 -8.01 -10.52
CA LEU A 22 2.29 -8.82 -11.68
C LEU A 22 2.57 -10.30 -11.44
N GLY A 23 3.75 -10.62 -10.90
CA GLY A 23 4.11 -12.00 -10.56
C GLY A 23 3.17 -12.62 -9.53
N LEU A 24 2.75 -11.87 -8.52
CA LEU A 24 1.75 -12.32 -7.55
C LEU A 24 0.41 -12.61 -8.23
N LEU A 25 -0.07 -11.68 -9.08
CA LEU A 25 -1.33 -11.85 -9.81
C LEU A 25 -1.30 -13.08 -10.74
N ASP A 26 -0.16 -13.37 -11.37
CA ASP A 26 0.00 -14.54 -12.25
C ASP A 26 0.08 -15.86 -11.47
N ALA A 27 0.57 -15.82 -10.24
CA ALA A 27 0.70 -17.01 -9.39
C ALA A 27 -0.59 -17.41 -8.68
N ILE A 28 -1.58 -16.52 -8.59
CA ILE A 28 -2.84 -16.82 -7.92
C ILE A 28 -3.66 -17.86 -8.71
N ASP A 29 -4.16 -18.86 -8.00
CA ASP A 29 -5.09 -19.86 -8.56
C ASP A 29 -6.52 -19.27 -8.61
N TYR A 30 -6.89 -18.72 -9.76
CA TYR A 30 -8.22 -18.13 -9.99
C TYR A 30 -9.35 -19.17 -10.06
N ASP A 31 -9.04 -20.47 -10.11
CA ASP A 31 -10.07 -21.50 -9.99
C ASP A 31 -10.50 -21.68 -8.52
N ARG A 32 -9.64 -21.26 -7.59
CA ARG A 32 -9.89 -21.33 -6.15
C ARG A 32 -10.26 -20.00 -5.52
N TYR A 33 -9.80 -18.86 -6.06
CA TYR A 33 -9.98 -17.55 -5.47
C TYR A 33 -10.60 -16.54 -6.43
N ASP A 34 -11.49 -15.69 -5.92
CA ASP A 34 -11.97 -14.50 -6.62
C ASP A 34 -11.12 -13.30 -6.21
N VAL A 35 -10.52 -12.61 -7.17
CA VAL A 35 -9.57 -11.51 -6.90
C VAL A 35 -10.08 -10.21 -7.49
N ASP A 36 -10.28 -9.22 -6.62
CA ASP A 36 -10.50 -7.83 -6.98
C ASP A 36 -9.16 -7.07 -6.76
N LEU A 37 -8.69 -6.34 -7.79
CA LEU A 37 -7.52 -5.45 -7.71
C LEU A 37 -8.00 -4.00 -7.64
N PHE A 38 -7.57 -3.25 -6.65
CA PHE A 38 -7.77 -1.81 -6.58
C PHE A 38 -6.45 -1.07 -6.71
N LEU A 39 -6.34 -0.23 -7.73
CA LEU A 39 -5.23 0.70 -7.92
C LEU A 39 -5.71 2.11 -7.61
N MET A 40 -4.91 2.87 -6.87
CA MET A 40 -5.23 4.27 -6.59
C MET A 40 -5.31 5.10 -7.88
N ARG A 41 -4.48 4.75 -8.88
CA ARG A 41 -4.50 5.34 -10.23
C ARG A 41 -4.38 4.24 -11.28
N HIS A 42 -5.19 4.35 -12.32
CA HIS A 42 -5.08 3.50 -13.51
C HIS A 42 -4.06 4.10 -14.47
N SER A 43 -2.79 4.10 -14.09
CA SER A 43 -1.68 4.65 -14.88
C SER A 43 -0.42 3.81 -14.73
N GLY A 44 0.50 3.98 -15.68
CA GLY A 44 1.79 3.32 -15.73
C GLY A 44 1.91 2.33 -16.89
N GLU A 45 3.15 2.10 -17.29
CA GLU A 45 3.49 1.28 -18.47
C GLU A 45 3.18 -0.21 -18.25
N LEU A 46 3.05 -0.64 -17.00
CA LEU A 46 2.75 -2.03 -16.66
C LEU A 46 1.24 -2.36 -16.59
N MET A 47 0.36 -1.36 -16.79
CA MET A 47 -1.10 -1.59 -16.85
C MET A 47 -1.53 -2.66 -17.88
N PRO A 48 -0.98 -2.70 -19.13
CA PRO A 48 -1.37 -3.71 -20.12
C PRO A 48 -1.01 -5.15 -19.77
N TYR A 49 -0.12 -5.35 -18.78
CA TYR A 49 0.35 -6.66 -18.33
C TYR A 49 -0.43 -7.22 -17.13
N LEU A 50 -1.43 -6.50 -16.66
CA LEU A 50 -2.29 -7.00 -15.58
C LEU A 50 -2.99 -8.29 -16.01
N ASN A 51 -2.96 -9.29 -15.12
CA ASN A 51 -3.66 -10.55 -15.38
C ASN A 51 -5.17 -10.30 -15.55
N PRO A 52 -5.77 -10.66 -16.70
CA PRO A 52 -7.17 -10.35 -17.01
C PRO A 52 -8.17 -11.10 -16.11
N LYS A 53 -7.73 -12.13 -15.38
CA LYS A 53 -8.56 -12.85 -14.42
C LYS A 53 -8.72 -12.08 -13.10
N ALA A 54 -7.81 -11.15 -12.78
CA ALA A 54 -7.97 -10.23 -11.67
C ALA A 54 -8.94 -9.11 -12.06
N LYS A 55 -10.02 -8.95 -11.32
CA LYS A 55 -11.01 -7.90 -11.60
C LYS A 55 -10.48 -6.55 -11.14
N LEU A 56 -10.08 -5.70 -12.09
CA LEU A 56 -9.72 -4.32 -11.79
C LEU A 56 -10.96 -3.53 -11.38
N LEU A 57 -10.95 -2.99 -10.15
CA LEU A 57 -12.01 -2.12 -9.62
C LEU A 57 -11.88 -0.71 -10.21
N PRO A 58 -12.99 0.05 -10.32
CA PRO A 58 -12.94 1.42 -10.84
C PRO A 58 -12.01 2.31 -10.00
N GLU A 59 -11.32 3.24 -10.69
CA GLU A 59 -10.56 4.31 -10.03
C GLU A 59 -11.50 5.21 -9.21
N ILE A 60 -11.09 5.56 -8.01
CA ILE A 60 -11.82 6.48 -7.15
C ILE A 60 -11.05 7.81 -7.08
N PRO A 61 -11.67 8.94 -7.50
CA PRO A 61 -10.97 10.22 -7.63
C PRO A 61 -10.24 10.69 -6.38
N GLN A 62 -10.75 10.39 -5.18
CA GLN A 62 -10.10 10.76 -3.93
C GLN A 62 -8.73 10.09 -3.77
N TYR A 63 -8.61 8.80 -4.11
CA TYR A 63 -7.33 8.08 -4.03
C TYR A 63 -6.36 8.55 -5.12
N ALA A 64 -6.83 8.70 -6.35
CA ALA A 64 -6.02 9.21 -7.46
C ALA A 64 -5.47 10.62 -7.17
N SER A 65 -6.24 11.42 -6.45
CA SER A 65 -5.88 12.80 -6.10
C SER A 65 -4.69 12.92 -5.12
N LEU A 66 -4.27 11.84 -4.49
CA LEU A 66 -3.07 11.85 -3.63
C LEU A 66 -1.78 12.04 -4.41
N ALA A 67 -1.74 11.63 -5.67
CA ALA A 67 -0.56 11.69 -6.51
C ALA A 67 -0.47 12.96 -7.39
N VAL A 68 -1.50 13.84 -7.36
CA VAL A 68 -1.50 15.06 -8.17
C VAL A 68 -1.05 16.30 -7.36
N PRO A 69 -0.62 17.40 -8.05
CA PRO A 69 -0.29 18.65 -7.37
C PRO A 69 -1.45 19.21 -6.54
N MET A 70 -1.15 19.82 -5.39
CA MET A 70 -2.20 20.33 -4.48
C MET A 70 -3.12 21.39 -5.14
N ALA A 71 -2.60 22.18 -6.09
CA ALA A 71 -3.41 23.14 -6.83
C ALA A 71 -4.53 22.49 -7.66
N SER A 72 -4.30 21.26 -8.15
CA SER A 72 -5.30 20.50 -8.90
C SER A 72 -6.47 20.04 -8.02
N LEU A 73 -6.24 19.85 -6.71
CA LEU A 73 -7.27 19.44 -5.75
C LEU A 73 -8.34 20.53 -5.55
N VAL A 74 -7.94 21.80 -5.64
CA VAL A 74 -8.89 22.92 -5.58
C VAL A 74 -9.80 22.89 -6.79
N LYS A 75 -9.22 22.73 -8.00
CA LYS A 75 -9.97 22.68 -9.26
C LYS A 75 -10.94 21.49 -9.35
N SER A 76 -10.56 20.35 -8.77
CA SER A 76 -11.38 19.13 -8.76
C SER A 76 -12.34 19.04 -7.56
N GLY A 77 -12.41 20.07 -6.69
CA GLY A 77 -13.27 20.06 -5.51
C GLY A 77 -12.87 19.10 -4.39
N GLN A 78 -11.66 18.55 -4.43
CA GLN A 78 -11.14 17.57 -3.44
C GLN A 78 -10.61 18.27 -2.17
N LEU A 79 -11.40 19.17 -1.60
CA LEU A 79 -11.00 20.02 -0.47
C LEU A 79 -10.67 19.22 0.80
N GLY A 80 -11.36 18.11 1.01
CA GLY A 80 -11.07 17.22 2.14
C GLY A 80 -9.69 16.57 2.03
N VAL A 81 -9.32 16.10 0.84
CA VAL A 81 -7.99 15.55 0.56
C VAL A 81 -6.92 16.64 0.67
N LEU A 82 -7.17 17.84 0.14
CA LEU A 82 -6.27 18.99 0.25
C LEU A 82 -5.97 19.31 1.73
N ARG A 83 -7.01 19.43 2.55
CA ARG A 83 -6.86 19.66 4.00
C ARG A 83 -6.01 18.58 4.68
N GLY A 84 -6.29 17.31 4.37
CA GLY A 84 -5.54 16.18 4.89
C GLY A 84 -4.05 16.24 4.50
N ARG A 85 -3.74 16.47 3.22
CA ARG A 85 -2.37 16.59 2.71
C ARG A 85 -1.61 17.77 3.33
N LEU A 86 -2.25 18.94 3.47
CA LEU A 86 -1.65 20.10 4.15
C LEU A 86 -1.33 19.79 5.62
N LYS A 87 -2.29 19.17 6.33
CA LYS A 87 -2.08 18.76 7.71
C LYS A 87 -0.95 17.73 7.81
N GLY A 88 -0.91 16.76 6.90
CA GLY A 88 0.16 15.76 6.82
C GLY A 88 1.53 16.40 6.59
N LYS A 89 1.64 17.34 5.65
CA LYS A 89 2.88 18.06 5.37
C LYS A 89 3.38 18.84 6.58
N LEU A 90 2.47 19.54 7.29
CA LEU A 90 2.83 20.28 8.50
C LEU A 90 3.29 19.35 9.64
N ALA A 91 2.60 18.23 9.81
CA ALA A 91 2.96 17.24 10.84
C ALA A 91 4.33 16.61 10.52
N ALA A 92 4.58 16.22 9.27
CA ALA A 92 5.87 15.69 8.83
C ALA A 92 7.00 16.69 9.07
N SER A 93 6.83 17.95 8.63
CA SER A 93 7.83 19.00 8.84
C SER A 93 8.14 19.27 10.33
N ARG A 94 7.12 19.14 11.21
CA ARG A 94 7.33 19.26 12.66
C ARG A 94 8.08 18.07 13.22
N PHE A 95 7.74 16.86 12.76
CA PHE A 95 8.40 15.63 13.19
C PHE A 95 9.87 15.64 12.76
N ASP A 96 10.15 15.87 11.47
CA ASP A 96 11.49 15.84 10.92
C ASP A 96 12.42 16.89 11.56
N ARG A 97 11.89 18.08 11.88
CA ARG A 97 12.65 19.09 12.64
C ARG A 97 13.00 18.68 14.07
N LYS A 98 12.14 17.89 14.71
CA LYS A 98 12.38 17.39 16.07
C LYS A 98 13.29 16.16 16.10
N HIS A 99 13.34 15.43 15.00
CA HIS A 99 14.08 14.18 14.84
C HIS A 99 14.97 14.24 13.58
N PRO A 100 16.01 15.13 13.59
CA PRO A 100 16.89 15.25 12.43
C PRO A 100 17.60 13.94 12.18
N SER A 101 17.67 13.54 10.90
CA SER A 101 18.30 12.30 10.47
C SER A 101 18.88 12.48 9.08
N GLU A 102 19.99 11.79 8.80
CA GLU A 102 20.58 11.71 7.46
C GLU A 102 19.85 10.68 6.56
N LYS A 103 19.03 9.81 7.16
CA LYS A 103 18.25 8.80 6.41
C LYS A 103 17.07 9.44 5.71
N PRO A 104 16.64 8.90 4.54
CA PRO A 104 15.44 9.34 3.86
C PRO A 104 14.22 9.26 4.76
N SER A 105 13.43 10.34 4.83
CA SER A 105 12.20 10.38 5.63
C SER A 105 10.98 10.01 4.80
N VAL A 106 10.16 9.07 5.32
CA VAL A 106 8.87 8.68 4.74
C VAL A 106 7.69 9.32 5.47
N THR A 107 7.93 10.18 6.47
CA THR A 107 6.89 10.80 7.31
C THR A 107 5.87 11.61 6.50
N ALA A 108 6.33 12.31 5.45
CA ALA A 108 5.43 13.10 4.61
C ALA A 108 4.39 12.24 3.89
N LEU A 109 4.78 11.07 3.39
CA LEU A 109 3.89 10.12 2.74
C LEU A 109 2.95 9.47 3.76
N THR A 110 3.50 8.95 4.85
CA THR A 110 2.75 8.33 5.95
C THR A 110 1.69 9.26 6.51
N TYR A 111 2.06 10.49 6.86
CA TYR A 111 1.10 11.46 7.40
C TYR A 111 0.11 11.97 6.36
N SER A 112 0.50 12.08 5.08
CA SER A 112 -0.42 12.40 4.00
C SER A 112 -1.57 11.38 3.96
N HIS A 113 -1.26 10.10 3.93
CA HIS A 113 -2.27 9.03 3.94
C HIS A 113 -3.09 9.02 5.24
N LYS A 114 -2.43 9.10 6.40
CA LYS A 114 -3.09 9.14 7.71
C LYS A 114 -4.13 10.26 7.82
N TYR A 115 -3.76 11.48 7.44
CA TYR A 115 -4.64 12.65 7.61
C TYR A 115 -5.68 12.79 6.50
N THR A 116 -5.50 12.19 5.33
CA THR A 116 -6.51 12.14 4.27
C THR A 116 -7.54 11.04 4.47
N LEU A 117 -7.28 10.07 5.34
CA LEU A 117 -8.11 8.88 5.56
C LEU A 117 -9.60 9.20 5.74
N ARG A 118 -9.93 10.27 6.48
CA ARG A 118 -11.33 10.68 6.72
C ARG A 118 -12.07 11.13 5.44
N SER A 119 -11.33 11.53 4.42
CA SER A 119 -11.86 11.99 3.13
C SER A 119 -11.91 10.89 2.07
N MET A 120 -11.42 9.70 2.42
CA MET A 120 -11.41 8.55 1.51
C MET A 120 -12.70 7.75 1.67
N PRO A 121 -13.46 7.51 0.59
CA PRO A 121 -14.61 6.63 0.64
C PRO A 121 -14.18 5.16 0.77
N PRO A 122 -15.09 4.23 1.14
CA PRO A 122 -14.84 2.81 1.06
C PRO A 122 -14.44 2.40 -0.37
N ILE A 123 -13.45 1.49 -0.49
CA ILE A 123 -12.97 1.01 -1.79
C ILE A 123 -13.99 0.08 -2.44
N SER A 124 -14.72 -0.68 -1.63
CA SER A 124 -15.74 -1.60 -2.11
C SER A 124 -16.88 -1.74 -1.09
N GLY A 125 -18.08 -2.06 -1.58
CA GLY A 125 -19.21 -2.44 -0.73
C GLY A 125 -19.16 -3.89 -0.24
N LYS A 126 -18.27 -4.73 -0.79
CA LYS A 126 -18.12 -6.14 -0.42
C LYS A 126 -17.36 -6.30 0.91
N THR A 127 -17.54 -7.47 1.53
CA THR A 127 -16.65 -7.99 2.58
C THR A 127 -15.81 -9.10 1.99
N TYR A 128 -14.49 -8.99 2.11
CA TYR A 128 -13.53 -9.96 1.57
C TYR A 128 -13.09 -10.96 2.64
N ASP A 129 -12.62 -12.11 2.21
CA ASP A 129 -11.97 -13.06 3.12
C ASP A 129 -10.57 -12.58 3.49
N LEU A 130 -9.86 -11.95 2.54
CA LEU A 130 -8.54 -11.36 2.72
C LEU A 130 -8.44 -10.01 2.01
N ALA A 131 -7.89 -9.00 2.69
CA ALA A 131 -7.44 -7.76 2.07
C ALA A 131 -5.92 -7.67 2.15
N ILE A 132 -5.28 -7.45 1.01
CA ILE A 132 -3.83 -7.31 0.88
C ILE A 132 -3.50 -5.84 0.58
N SER A 133 -2.68 -5.21 1.41
CA SER A 133 -2.05 -3.93 1.12
C SER A 133 -0.66 -4.19 0.57
N PHE A 134 -0.47 -4.00 -0.73
CA PHE A 134 0.75 -4.41 -1.41
C PHE A 134 1.85 -3.35 -1.37
N LEU A 135 1.51 -2.09 -1.13
CA LEU A 135 2.47 -0.98 -1.05
C LEU A 135 2.14 -0.02 0.09
N THR A 136 3.18 0.37 0.81
CA THR A 136 3.11 1.33 1.93
C THR A 136 2.75 2.76 1.47
N PRO A 137 2.11 3.60 2.30
CA PRO A 137 1.58 3.33 3.64
C PRO A 137 0.27 2.54 3.60
N HIS A 138 0.09 1.65 4.57
CA HIS A 138 -0.96 0.63 4.55
C HIS A 138 -2.30 1.06 5.17
N TYR A 139 -2.54 2.35 5.42
CA TYR A 139 -3.76 2.83 6.07
C TYR A 139 -5.04 2.47 5.32
N PHE A 140 -5.07 2.61 3.97
CA PHE A 140 -6.32 2.56 3.22
C PHE A 140 -6.91 1.14 3.13
N ALA A 141 -6.08 0.14 2.87
CA ALA A 141 -6.56 -1.24 2.82
C ALA A 141 -7.19 -1.66 4.16
N ARG A 142 -6.56 -1.28 5.28
CA ARG A 142 -7.08 -1.61 6.62
C ARG A 142 -8.36 -0.86 6.96
N GLU A 143 -8.44 0.43 6.62
CA GLU A 143 -9.48 1.33 7.10
C GLU A 143 -10.64 1.53 6.11
N ARG A 144 -10.46 1.18 4.84
CA ARG A 144 -11.43 1.43 3.75
C ARG A 144 -11.85 0.18 2.99
N VAL A 145 -11.38 -0.99 3.41
CA VAL A 145 -11.84 -2.30 2.94
C VAL A 145 -12.39 -3.08 4.13
N ARG A 146 -13.50 -3.75 3.96
CA ARG A 146 -14.02 -4.71 4.94
C ARG A 146 -13.49 -6.08 4.60
N ALA A 147 -12.73 -6.70 5.50
CA ALA A 147 -12.21 -8.06 5.32
C ALA A 147 -12.16 -8.82 6.63
N LYS A 148 -12.13 -10.16 6.55
CA LYS A 148 -11.97 -11.03 7.72
C LYS A 148 -10.52 -11.06 8.20
N LYS A 149 -9.56 -10.95 7.25
CA LYS A 149 -8.12 -10.95 7.49
C LYS A 149 -7.44 -9.88 6.66
N TYR A 150 -6.33 -9.36 7.17
CA TYR A 150 -5.54 -8.33 6.53
C TYR A 150 -4.07 -8.74 6.48
N ALA A 151 -3.45 -8.59 5.31
CA ALA A 151 -2.02 -8.76 5.10
C ALA A 151 -1.42 -7.51 4.46
N ALA A 152 -0.16 -7.20 4.76
CA ALA A 152 0.56 -6.10 4.15
C ALA A 152 1.97 -6.51 3.75
N TRP A 153 2.48 -5.97 2.63
CA TRP A 153 3.78 -6.29 2.07
C TRP A 153 4.82 -5.23 2.39
N ILE A 154 6.04 -5.66 2.72
CA ILE A 154 7.21 -4.80 2.94
C ILE A 154 8.18 -5.01 1.78
N HIS A 155 8.43 -3.92 1.02
CA HIS A 155 9.35 -3.91 -0.11
C HIS A 155 10.63 -3.10 0.16
N THR A 156 10.85 -2.68 1.40
CA THR A 156 11.96 -1.79 1.76
C THR A 156 12.66 -2.22 3.04
N ASP A 157 13.90 -1.79 3.20
CA ASP A 157 14.67 -1.94 4.42
C ASP A 157 14.26 -0.85 5.43
N TYR A 158 13.53 -1.23 6.47
CA TYR A 158 13.06 -0.30 7.50
C TYR A 158 14.19 0.32 8.33
N THR A 159 15.35 -0.34 8.41
CA THR A 159 16.51 0.22 9.13
C THR A 159 17.16 1.39 8.39
N ALA A 160 16.90 1.52 7.09
CA ALA A 160 17.43 2.59 6.24
C ALA A 160 16.56 3.85 6.18
N LEU A 161 15.42 3.88 6.87
CA LEU A 161 14.43 4.95 6.79
C LEU A 161 14.30 5.74 8.09
N THR A 162 13.84 6.98 7.96
CA THR A 162 13.33 7.80 9.08
C THR A 162 11.80 7.85 9.02
N PHE A 163 11.15 7.52 10.12
CA PHE A 163 9.69 7.51 10.25
C PHE A 163 9.26 7.74 11.70
N ASP A 164 8.01 8.10 11.89
CA ASP A 164 7.39 8.12 13.23
C ASP A 164 7.04 6.69 13.63
N ARG A 165 7.89 6.11 14.52
CA ARG A 165 7.74 4.73 14.96
C ARG A 165 6.36 4.46 15.58
N SER A 166 5.84 5.41 16.36
CA SER A 166 4.53 5.25 16.99
C SER A 166 3.40 5.20 15.95
N ALA A 167 3.46 6.06 14.94
CA ALA A 167 2.47 6.11 13.88
C ALA A 167 2.53 4.86 12.98
N GLU A 168 3.74 4.39 12.66
CA GLU A 168 3.96 3.15 11.90
C GLU A 168 3.48 1.93 12.69
N LEU A 169 3.88 1.79 13.96
CA LEU A 169 3.45 0.68 14.82
C LEU A 169 1.92 0.57 14.87
N ALA A 170 1.23 1.68 15.15
CA ALA A 170 -0.23 1.71 15.21
C ALA A 170 -0.89 1.32 13.88
N MET A 171 -0.27 1.62 12.74
CA MET A 171 -0.72 1.18 11.41
C MET A 171 -0.55 -0.33 11.25
N TRP A 172 0.65 -0.86 11.58
CA TRP A 172 1.00 -2.27 11.42
C TRP A 172 0.24 -3.20 12.36
N GLU A 173 -0.07 -2.77 13.58
CA GLU A 173 -0.87 -3.54 14.55
C GLU A 173 -2.22 -4.00 13.99
N GLY A 174 -2.80 -3.25 13.05
CA GLY A 174 -4.06 -3.58 12.41
C GLY A 174 -4.02 -4.77 11.44
N TYR A 175 -2.82 -5.29 11.12
CA TYR A 175 -2.63 -6.40 10.18
C TYR A 175 -2.46 -7.73 10.89
N ASP A 176 -3.04 -8.81 10.32
CA ASP A 176 -2.90 -10.18 10.81
C ASP A 176 -1.57 -10.81 10.35
N ALA A 177 -1.09 -10.44 9.15
CA ALA A 177 0.17 -10.89 8.59
C ALA A 177 0.95 -9.72 7.96
N ILE A 178 2.26 -9.75 8.09
CA ILE A 178 3.21 -8.76 7.54
C ILE A 178 4.22 -9.54 6.71
N CYS A 179 4.19 -9.33 5.39
CA CYS A 179 4.96 -10.13 4.44
C CYS A 179 6.19 -9.36 3.96
N GLY A 180 7.38 -9.76 4.37
CA GLY A 180 8.63 -9.25 3.81
C GLY A 180 8.97 -9.96 2.51
N VAL A 181 9.35 -9.20 1.47
CA VAL A 181 9.69 -9.75 0.14
C VAL A 181 11.02 -10.48 0.08
N SER A 182 11.76 -10.52 1.17
CA SER A 182 12.99 -11.28 1.36
C SER A 182 13.25 -11.46 2.86
N GLU A 183 14.13 -12.39 3.22
CA GLU A 183 14.56 -12.55 4.61
C GLU A 183 15.12 -11.24 5.18
N ARG A 184 15.98 -10.55 4.41
CA ARG A 184 16.53 -9.25 4.80
C ARG A 184 15.45 -8.20 5.09
N ALA A 185 14.41 -8.11 4.28
CA ALA A 185 13.30 -7.18 4.51
C ALA A 185 12.52 -7.55 5.79
N SER A 186 12.28 -8.85 6.01
CA SER A 186 11.63 -9.38 7.21
C SER A 186 12.45 -9.09 8.47
N GLU A 187 13.74 -9.38 8.46
CA GLU A 187 14.66 -9.14 9.58
C GLU A 187 14.79 -7.63 9.90
N SER A 188 14.94 -6.79 8.87
CA SER A 188 15.04 -5.35 9.06
C SER A 188 13.78 -4.79 9.75
N PHE A 189 12.61 -5.28 9.37
CA PHE A 189 11.35 -4.90 9.99
C PHE A 189 11.24 -5.41 11.42
N GLN A 190 11.58 -6.68 11.69
CA GLN A 190 11.55 -7.28 13.03
C GLN A 190 12.52 -6.58 14.00
N ASN A 191 13.69 -6.14 13.51
CA ASN A 191 14.65 -5.37 14.30
C ASN A 191 14.07 -4.02 14.74
N VAL A 192 13.22 -3.41 13.94
CA VAL A 192 12.55 -2.12 14.25
C VAL A 192 11.28 -2.32 15.08
N PHE A 193 10.53 -3.38 14.80
CA PHE A 193 9.25 -3.69 15.46
C PHE A 193 9.24 -5.12 16.03
N PRO A 194 10.06 -5.41 17.06
CA PRO A 194 10.14 -6.75 17.65
C PRO A 194 8.81 -7.22 18.23
N GLU A 195 7.93 -6.31 18.66
CA GLU A 195 6.58 -6.60 19.13
C GLU A 195 5.65 -7.21 18.08
N LEU A 196 5.98 -7.04 16.80
CA LEU A 196 5.23 -7.58 15.66
C LEU A 196 5.88 -8.81 15.02
N ALA A 197 7.01 -9.28 15.54
CA ALA A 197 7.80 -10.36 14.94
C ALA A 197 6.98 -11.63 14.64
N GLN A 198 6.04 -11.97 15.51
CA GLN A 198 5.15 -13.13 15.35
C GLN A 198 4.22 -13.05 14.14
N LYS A 199 3.94 -11.83 13.65
CA LYS A 199 3.10 -11.60 12.46
C LYS A 199 3.90 -11.61 11.16
N VAL A 200 5.22 -11.52 11.24
CA VAL A 200 6.09 -11.43 10.06
C VAL A 200 6.23 -12.79 9.39
N ARG A 201 6.14 -12.79 8.07
CA ARG A 201 6.37 -13.93 7.19
C ARG A 201 7.22 -13.49 6.02
N THR A 202 8.16 -14.30 5.58
CA THR A 202 8.88 -14.05 4.32
C THR A 202 8.07 -14.65 3.17
N VAL A 203 7.74 -13.80 2.19
CA VAL A 203 7.07 -14.18 0.95
C VAL A 203 7.88 -13.57 -0.17
N GLU A 204 8.75 -14.35 -0.77
CA GLU A 204 9.64 -13.90 -1.83
C GLU A 204 8.87 -13.39 -3.05
N ASN A 205 9.45 -12.40 -3.73
CA ASN A 205 8.88 -11.85 -4.94
C ASN A 205 8.83 -12.90 -6.06
N ILE A 206 7.67 -13.04 -6.66
CA ILE A 206 7.49 -13.83 -7.87
C ILE A 206 7.69 -12.88 -9.05
N LEU A 207 8.62 -13.23 -9.95
CA LEU A 207 8.83 -12.47 -11.18
C LEU A 207 7.87 -12.98 -12.27
N PRO A 208 7.21 -12.07 -13.01
CA PRO A 208 6.32 -12.47 -14.09
C PRO A 208 7.12 -13.09 -15.24
N ARG A 209 6.65 -14.21 -15.80
CA ARG A 209 7.34 -14.96 -16.85
C ARG A 209 7.60 -14.13 -18.10
N GLU A 210 6.63 -13.32 -18.51
CA GLU A 210 6.71 -12.51 -19.75
C GLU A 210 7.74 -11.37 -19.69
N LEU A 211 8.19 -10.96 -18.50
CA LEU A 211 9.20 -9.91 -18.32
C LEU A 211 10.61 -10.45 -18.08
N THR A 212 10.77 -11.76 -17.96
CA THR A 212 12.06 -12.42 -17.75
C THR A 212 12.74 -12.78 -19.07
N ASP A 213 11.98 -12.85 -20.17
CA ASP A 213 12.45 -13.31 -21.48
C ASP A 213 12.77 -12.17 -22.47
N ARG A 214 12.97 -10.92 -21.96
CA ARG A 214 13.34 -9.75 -22.79
C ARG A 214 14.65 -9.11 -22.35
#